data_5019539b83c6cef440936783d6b1d17b
#
_entry.id   5019539b83c6cef440936783d6b1d17b
#
_cell.length_a   1.000
_cell.length_b   1.000
_cell.length_c   1.000
_cell.angle_alpha   90.00
_cell.angle_beta   90.00
_cell.angle_gamma   90.00
#
_symmetry.space_group_name_H-M   'P 1'
#
loop_
_entity.id
_entity.type
_entity.pdbx_description
1 polymer ?
#
loop_
_entity_poly.entity_id
_entity_poly.type
_entity_poly.pdbx_seq_one_letter_code
_entity_poly.pdbx_strand_id
1 'polypeptide(L)'
;MLLIDENISFRIVDIIAEIFPGTVHVKNVVGAGAPDRTVAAYARKHGLIVVTKDKDWLENVPGNHSLECNVVYVKLPNCRTDDISTLLINNEYKIKELRGQNLARLALPSR
;
A
#
# COMPACT_ATOMS: atom_id res chain seq x y z
N MET A 1 6.19 3.06 -7.43
CA MET A 1 5.93 1.62 -7.23
C MET A 1 4.92 1.36 -6.14
N LEU A 2 5.09 1.93 -4.96
CA LEU A 2 4.11 1.81 -3.88
C LEU A 2 3.38 3.13 -3.66
N LEU A 3 2.13 3.04 -3.23
CA LEU A 3 1.33 4.19 -2.80
C LEU A 3 1.05 3.99 -1.31
N ILE A 4 1.69 4.79 -0.49
CA ILE A 4 1.61 4.67 0.97
C ILE A 4 0.38 5.41 1.48
N ASP A 5 -0.50 4.68 2.18
CA ASP A 5 -1.74 5.23 2.72
C ASP A 5 -1.47 6.18 3.90
N GLU A 6 -2.45 7.05 4.20
CA GLU A 6 -2.31 8.08 5.23
C GLU A 6 -2.04 7.55 6.63
N ASN A 7 -2.48 6.33 6.94
CA ASN A 7 -2.25 5.71 8.24
C ASN A 7 -0.81 5.27 8.47
N ILE A 8 0.06 5.48 7.50
CA ILE A 8 1.49 5.20 7.60
C ILE A 8 2.24 6.51 7.37
N SER A 9 3.28 6.77 8.17
CA SER A 9 4.06 8.00 8.08
C SER A 9 4.67 8.18 6.70
N PHE A 10 4.64 9.40 6.16
CA PHE A 10 5.28 9.74 4.89
C PHE A 10 6.80 9.53 4.93
N ARG A 11 7.40 9.48 6.10
CA ARG A 11 8.85 9.26 6.26
C ARG A 11 9.30 7.96 5.62
N ILE A 12 8.40 6.97 5.53
CA ILE A 12 8.75 5.67 4.98
C ILE A 12 9.19 5.77 3.51
N VAL A 13 8.68 6.75 2.78
CA VAL A 13 8.99 6.91 1.35
C VAL A 13 10.50 7.00 1.12
N ASP A 14 11.19 7.84 1.89
CA ASP A 14 12.62 8.02 1.74
C ASP A 14 13.40 6.78 2.21
N ILE A 15 12.91 6.12 3.25
CA ILE A 15 13.58 4.95 3.83
C ILE A 15 13.62 3.78 2.84
N ILE A 16 12.55 3.58 2.08
CA ILE A 16 12.42 2.43 1.17
C ILE A 16 12.69 2.78 -0.30
N ALA A 17 13.10 4.02 -0.58
CA ALA A 17 13.20 4.52 -1.95
C ALA A 17 14.15 3.71 -2.84
N GLU A 18 15.24 3.17 -2.29
CA GLU A 18 16.19 2.39 -3.07
C GLU A 18 15.62 1.03 -3.48
N ILE A 19 14.83 0.43 -2.61
CA ILE A 19 14.24 -0.90 -2.84
C ILE A 19 12.96 -0.78 -3.67
N PHE A 20 12.18 0.26 -3.42
CA PHE A 20 10.92 0.52 -4.11
C PHE A 20 10.95 1.91 -4.74
N PRO A 21 11.71 2.09 -5.83
CA PRO A 21 11.78 3.41 -6.48
C PRO A 21 10.42 3.84 -7.01
N GLY A 22 10.17 5.14 -7.00
CA GLY A 22 8.89 5.69 -7.45
C GLY A 22 7.76 5.59 -6.43
N THR A 23 8.07 5.20 -5.20
CA THR A 23 7.09 5.16 -4.11
C THR A 23 6.66 6.59 -3.73
N VAL A 24 5.36 6.78 -3.54
CA VAL A 24 4.77 8.06 -3.16
C VAL A 24 3.79 7.88 -2.00
N HIS A 25 3.48 8.97 -1.32
CA HIS A 25 2.50 8.97 -0.23
C HIS A 25 1.19 9.59 -0.70
N VAL A 26 0.06 9.01 -0.28
CA VAL A 26 -1.28 9.48 -0.65
C VAL A 26 -1.43 10.98 -0.41
N LYS A 27 -0.92 11.48 0.71
CA LYS A 27 -1.02 12.90 1.07
C LYS A 27 -0.42 13.82 0.00
N ASN A 28 0.62 13.37 -0.70
CA ASN A 28 1.34 14.18 -1.67
C ASN A 28 0.77 14.11 -3.09
N VAL A 29 0.04 13.06 -3.42
CA VAL A 29 -0.40 12.82 -4.80
C VAL A 29 -1.91 12.83 -4.97
N VAL A 30 -2.65 12.50 -3.93
CA VAL A 30 -4.12 12.47 -3.96
C VAL A 30 -4.71 13.53 -3.03
N GLY A 31 -4.10 13.69 -1.88
CA GLY A 31 -4.51 14.67 -0.88
C GLY A 31 -4.95 14.03 0.42
N ALA A 32 -4.85 14.80 1.51
CA ALA A 32 -5.25 14.35 2.83
C ALA A 32 -6.76 14.12 2.87
N GLY A 33 -7.18 13.04 3.52
CA GLY A 33 -8.59 12.72 3.69
C GLY A 33 -9.26 12.15 2.44
N ALA A 34 -8.51 11.78 1.40
CA ALA A 34 -9.10 11.23 0.18
C ALA A 34 -9.79 9.90 0.47
N PRO A 35 -11.00 9.67 -0.09
CA PRO A 35 -11.69 8.40 0.06
C PRO A 35 -10.88 7.24 -0.54
N ASP A 36 -11.03 6.04 0.01
CA ASP A 36 -10.31 4.85 -0.45
C ASP A 36 -10.49 4.60 -1.96
N ARG A 37 -11.70 4.83 -2.48
CA ARG A 37 -11.95 4.68 -3.92
C ARG A 37 -11.10 5.62 -4.78
N THR A 38 -10.84 6.83 -4.30
CA THR A 38 -10.00 7.80 -5.00
C THR A 38 -8.54 7.35 -4.97
N VAL A 39 -8.09 6.84 -3.82
CA VAL A 39 -6.75 6.30 -3.66
C VAL A 39 -6.57 5.07 -4.58
N ALA A 40 -7.55 4.17 -4.60
CA ALA A 40 -7.50 2.97 -5.44
C ALA A 40 -7.46 3.33 -6.94
N ALA A 41 -8.23 4.32 -7.36
CA ALA A 41 -8.25 4.77 -8.74
C ALA A 41 -6.90 5.35 -9.16
N TYR A 42 -6.28 6.11 -8.27
CA TYR A 42 -4.94 6.65 -8.51
C TYR A 42 -3.92 5.52 -8.65
N ALA A 43 -3.95 4.56 -7.73
CA ALA A 43 -3.04 3.41 -7.75
C ALA A 43 -3.17 2.62 -9.05
N ARG A 44 -4.41 2.35 -9.47
CA ARG A 44 -4.67 1.61 -10.71
C ARG A 44 -4.17 2.37 -11.93
N LYS A 45 -4.43 3.67 -11.99
CA LYS A 45 -4.03 4.52 -13.11
C LYS A 45 -2.50 4.56 -13.27
N HIS A 46 -1.78 4.57 -12.17
CA HIS A 46 -0.32 4.72 -12.17
C HIS A 46 0.45 3.43 -11.93
N GLY A 47 -0.25 2.30 -11.88
CA GLY A 47 0.40 1.00 -11.66
C GLY A 47 1.05 0.86 -10.30
N LEU A 48 0.49 1.48 -9.27
CA LEU A 48 1.03 1.45 -7.93
C LEU A 48 0.33 0.39 -7.08
N ILE A 49 1.04 -0.08 -6.05
CA ILE A 49 0.52 -1.02 -5.06
C ILE A 49 0.25 -0.23 -3.78
N VAL A 50 -0.98 -0.27 -3.28
CA VAL A 50 -1.34 0.44 -2.04
C VAL A 50 -0.77 -0.31 -0.84
N VAL A 51 -0.11 0.42 0.06
CA VAL A 51 0.37 -0.12 1.34
C VAL A 51 -0.43 0.57 2.45
N THR A 52 -1.14 -0.21 3.26
CA THR A 52 -2.08 0.33 4.24
C THR A 52 -2.10 -0.48 5.52
N LYS A 53 -2.48 0.16 6.63
CA LYS A 53 -2.77 -0.51 7.90
C LYS A 53 -4.27 -0.69 8.11
N ASP A 54 -5.09 -0.29 7.16
CA ASP A 54 -6.55 -0.39 7.25
C ASP A 54 -7.01 -1.71 6.63
N LYS A 55 -7.52 -2.61 7.46
CA LYS A 55 -7.97 -3.93 7.01
C LYS A 55 -9.18 -3.86 6.08
N ASP A 56 -9.89 -2.75 6.04
CA ASP A 56 -11.03 -2.60 5.14
C ASP A 56 -10.63 -2.77 3.67
N TRP A 57 -9.36 -2.51 3.35
CA TRP A 57 -8.83 -2.73 2.01
C TRP A 57 -8.78 -4.21 1.60
N LEU A 58 -8.85 -5.13 2.56
CA LEU A 58 -8.85 -6.56 2.30
C LEU A 58 -10.24 -7.09 2.00
N GLU A 59 -11.27 -6.38 2.40
CA GLU A 59 -12.64 -6.85 2.30
C GLU A 59 -13.19 -6.55 0.90
N ASN A 60 -13.71 -7.60 0.26
CA ASN A 60 -14.50 -7.46 -0.95
C ASN A 60 -15.93 -7.13 -0.51
N VAL A 61 -16.22 -5.86 -0.34
CA VAL A 61 -17.60 -5.43 -0.07
C VAL A 61 -18.38 -5.59 -1.36
N PRO A 62 -19.47 -6.37 -1.38
CA PRO A 62 -20.30 -6.51 -2.58
C PRO A 62 -20.71 -5.14 -3.13
N GLY A 63 -20.44 -4.91 -4.39
CA GLY A 63 -20.75 -3.64 -5.04
C GLY A 63 -19.68 -2.56 -4.90
N ASN A 64 -18.61 -2.81 -4.15
CA ASN A 64 -17.53 -1.84 -4.04
C ASN A 64 -16.38 -2.19 -4.99
N HIS A 65 -16.63 -2.08 -6.28
CA HIS A 65 -15.61 -2.30 -7.31
C HIS A 65 -14.53 -1.22 -7.33
N SER A 66 -14.70 -0.18 -6.51
CA SER A 66 -13.81 0.97 -6.50
C SER A 66 -12.45 0.69 -5.87
N LEU A 67 -12.28 -0.41 -5.14
CA LEU A 67 -10.99 -0.79 -4.55
C LEU A 67 -10.21 -1.78 -5.42
N GLU A 68 -10.40 -1.72 -6.73
CA GLU A 68 -9.72 -2.59 -7.69
C GLU A 68 -8.29 -2.14 -7.94
N CYS A 69 -7.41 -2.54 -7.04
CA CYS A 69 -5.96 -2.32 -7.16
C CYS A 69 -5.25 -3.37 -6.31
N ASN A 70 -3.94 -3.44 -6.44
CA ASN A 70 -3.15 -4.36 -5.61
C ASN A 70 -2.90 -3.70 -4.26
N VAL A 71 -2.99 -4.48 -3.19
CA VAL A 71 -2.87 -3.98 -1.82
C VAL A 71 -1.93 -4.85 -1.00
N VAL A 72 -1.06 -4.20 -0.25
CA VAL A 72 -0.27 -4.80 0.82
C VAL A 72 -0.85 -4.28 2.14
N TYR A 73 -1.40 -5.19 2.94
CA TYR A 73 -1.92 -4.86 4.26
C TYR A 73 -0.87 -5.15 5.33
N VAL A 74 -0.55 -4.13 6.13
CA VAL A 74 0.42 -4.25 7.22
C VAL A 74 -0.33 -4.58 8.51
N LYS A 75 -0.15 -5.80 9.02
CA LYS A 75 -0.83 -6.32 10.21
C LYS A 75 -0.08 -6.04 11.51
N LEU A 76 0.80 -5.07 11.54
CA LEU A 76 1.52 -4.75 12.76
C LEU A 76 0.65 -3.88 13.66
N PRO A 77 0.44 -4.28 14.93
CA PRO A 77 -0.20 -3.40 15.90
C PRO A 77 0.73 -2.22 16.17
N ASN A 78 0.55 -1.47 17.21
CA ASN A 78 1.38 -0.31 17.54
C ASN A 78 2.84 -0.51 17.12
N CYS A 79 3.23 0.13 16.02
CA CYS A 79 4.55 -0.06 15.43
C CYS A 79 5.15 1.26 14.97
N ARG A 80 6.47 1.26 14.80
CA ARG A 80 7.22 2.41 14.34
C ARG A 80 7.38 2.34 12.82
N THR A 81 7.72 3.48 12.22
CA THR A 81 8.01 3.53 10.79
C THR A 81 9.10 2.54 10.39
N ASP A 82 10.13 2.39 11.24
CA ASP A 82 11.21 1.44 10.97
C ASP A 82 10.73 0.00 10.93
N ASP A 83 9.74 -0.36 11.75
CA ASP A 83 9.17 -1.69 11.77
C ASP A 83 8.47 -1.99 10.45
N ILE A 84 7.73 -1.01 9.93
CA ILE A 84 7.03 -1.16 8.67
C ILE A 84 8.02 -1.22 7.51
N SER A 85 9.03 -0.36 7.49
CA SER A 85 10.02 -0.36 6.42
C SER A 85 10.79 -1.67 6.38
N THR A 86 11.18 -2.20 7.53
CA THR A 86 11.85 -3.50 7.64
C THR A 86 10.95 -4.62 7.09
N LEU A 87 9.67 -4.59 7.44
CA LEU A 87 8.70 -5.57 6.95
C LEU A 87 8.59 -5.54 5.43
N LEU A 88 8.49 -4.35 4.86
CA LEU A 88 8.37 -4.19 3.40
C LEU A 88 9.64 -4.65 2.68
N ILE A 89 10.80 -4.26 3.18
CA ILE A 89 12.09 -4.61 2.59
C ILE A 89 12.31 -6.13 2.65
N ASN A 90 11.99 -6.75 3.78
CA ASN A 90 12.14 -8.19 3.95
C ASN A 90 11.18 -9.00 3.06
N ASN A 91 10.13 -8.39 2.56
CA ASN A 91 9.16 -9.02 1.68
C ASN A 91 9.19 -8.46 0.26
N GLU A 92 10.31 -7.88 -0.13
CA GLU A 92 10.48 -7.24 -1.44
C GLU A 92 9.99 -8.11 -2.60
N TYR A 93 10.39 -9.38 -2.63
CA TYR A 93 10.01 -10.30 -3.69
C TYR A 93 8.50 -10.50 -3.78
N LYS A 94 7.88 -10.75 -2.62
CA LYS A 94 6.43 -10.99 -2.57
C LYS A 94 5.65 -9.77 -3.05
N ILE A 95 6.11 -8.59 -2.65
CA ILE A 95 5.45 -7.35 -3.03
C ILE A 95 5.61 -7.09 -4.54
N LYS A 96 6.82 -7.27 -5.05
CA LYS A 96 7.09 -7.04 -6.47
C LYS A 96 6.38 -8.03 -7.38
N GLU A 97 6.07 -9.22 -6.89
CA GLU A 97 5.28 -10.20 -7.62
C GLU A 97 3.83 -9.75 -7.85
N LEU A 98 3.34 -8.77 -7.11
CA LEU A 98 2.00 -8.24 -7.31
C LEU A 98 1.89 -7.39 -8.57
N ARG A 99 3.01 -6.99 -9.16
CA ARG A 99 3.01 -6.19 -10.39
C ARG A 99 2.36 -6.99 -11.51
N GLY A 100 1.47 -6.34 -12.23
CA GLY A 100 0.74 -6.99 -13.32
C GLY A 100 -0.51 -7.74 -12.89
N GLN A 101 -0.76 -7.85 -11.59
CA GLN A 101 -2.02 -8.36 -11.07
C GLN A 101 -3.02 -7.21 -10.93
N ASN A 102 -4.30 -7.50 -10.73
CA ASN A 102 -5.33 -6.46 -10.67
C ASN A 102 -5.97 -6.28 -9.32
N LEU A 103 -6.11 -7.37 -8.55
CA LEU A 103 -6.87 -7.37 -7.29
C LEU A 103 -6.13 -8.13 -6.20
N ALA A 104 -4.81 -8.16 -6.28
CA ALA A 104 -4.03 -8.93 -5.32
C ALA A 104 -4.10 -8.29 -3.93
N ARG A 105 -4.19 -9.15 -2.92
CA ARG A 105 -4.18 -8.75 -1.52
C ARG A 105 -3.11 -9.54 -0.80
N LEU A 106 -2.12 -8.86 -0.27
CA LEU A 106 -1.03 -9.47 0.48
C LEU A 106 -1.02 -8.92 1.89
N ALA A 107 -1.30 -9.77 2.88
CA ALA A 107 -1.22 -9.38 4.28
C ALA A 107 0.16 -9.73 4.83
N LEU A 108 0.83 -8.78 5.44
CA LEU A 108 2.15 -8.96 6.03
C LEU A 108 2.13 -8.57 7.51
N PRO A 109 2.86 -9.27 8.38
CA PRO A 109 3.66 -10.45 8.06
C PRO A 109 2.79 -11.64 7.65
N SER A 110 3.28 -12.40 6.69
CA SER A 110 2.61 -13.60 6.23
C SER A 110 3.18 -14.83 6.95
N ARG A 111 2.35 -15.83 7.12
CA ARG A 111 2.77 -17.10 7.71
C ARG A 111 2.48 -18.22 6.77
#